data_64f3edda70f126b94ae4708936ace72a
#
_entry.id   64f3edda70f126b94ae4708936ace72a
#
_cell.length_a   1.000
_cell.length_b   1.000
_cell.length_c   1.000
_cell.angle_alpha   90.00
_cell.angle_beta   90.00
_cell.angle_gamma   90.00
#
_symmetry.space_group_name_H-M   'P 1'
#
loop_
_entity.id
_entity.type
_entity.pdbx_description
1 polymer ?
#
loop_
_entity_poly.entity_id
_entity_poly.type
_entity_poly.pdbx_seq_one_letter_code
_entity_poly.pdbx_strand_id
1 'polypeptide(L)'
;GSTAITLAEPVNWEAGDQIVIAPSGFDPREAEQVTVTAVDGNQVSFTPALQHDHWGTIQTYEGKEVDQRAEVGLLTRNIRIQGDEDSLESNFGGHTMIMPNASARVEGVEFDRMGQMGHAARYPLHWHLLTRLGDGTVPTEGQYAKNNSVHASFHRGIVIHGTNDILVERNVAYDVWSHTFVPAEDGDE
;
A
#
# COMPACT_ATOMS: atom_id res chain seq x y z
N GLY A 1 17.73 -8.17 17.69
CA GLY A 1 17.27 -8.13 16.33
C GLY A 1 18.26 -7.47 15.38
N SER A 2 18.04 -7.65 14.09
CA SER A 2 18.86 -7.04 13.04
C SER A 2 18.55 -5.55 12.90
N THR A 3 19.54 -4.76 12.47
CA THR A 3 19.41 -3.36 12.04
C THR A 3 19.72 -3.19 10.56
N ALA A 4 19.85 -4.31 9.83
CA ALA A 4 20.10 -4.30 8.39
C ALA A 4 19.49 -5.54 7.74
N ILE A 5 19.14 -5.39 6.46
CA ILE A 5 18.66 -6.46 5.57
C ILE A 5 19.38 -6.36 4.23
N THR A 6 19.39 -7.49 3.51
CA THR A 6 19.84 -7.54 2.12
C THR A 6 18.64 -7.86 1.23
N LEU A 7 18.30 -6.96 0.34
CA LEU A 7 17.20 -7.11 -0.62
C LEU A 7 17.61 -7.98 -1.81
N ALA A 8 16.65 -8.50 -2.55
CA ALA A 8 16.91 -9.25 -3.77
C ALA A 8 17.55 -8.39 -4.87
N GLU A 9 17.23 -7.10 -4.90
CA GLU A 9 17.71 -6.14 -5.89
C GLU A 9 18.16 -4.84 -5.23
N PRO A 10 19.06 -4.06 -5.86
CA PRO A 10 19.42 -2.73 -5.41
C PRO A 10 18.22 -1.77 -5.42
N VAL A 11 18.19 -0.85 -4.48
CA VAL A 11 17.15 0.18 -4.34
C VAL A 11 17.75 1.58 -4.33
N ASN A 12 16.91 2.57 -4.64
CA ASN A 12 17.29 3.99 -4.62
C ASN A 12 16.68 4.73 -3.40
N TRP A 13 16.48 4.01 -2.31
CA TRP A 13 15.96 4.61 -1.09
C TRP A 13 17.03 5.46 -0.41
N GLU A 14 16.60 6.39 0.43
CA GLU A 14 17.48 7.34 1.09
C GLU A 14 17.35 7.24 2.62
N ALA A 15 18.37 7.77 3.32
CA ALA A 15 18.29 7.88 4.77
C ALA A 15 17.13 8.81 5.18
N GLY A 16 16.29 8.34 6.09
CA GLY A 16 15.05 8.99 6.52
C GLY A 16 13.79 8.38 5.91
N ASP A 17 13.90 7.60 4.85
CA ASP A 17 12.76 6.86 4.31
C ASP A 17 12.20 5.86 5.31
N GLN A 18 10.90 5.67 5.26
CA GLN A 18 10.21 4.64 6.03
C GLN A 18 9.91 3.45 5.14
N ILE A 19 10.22 2.27 5.65
CA ILE A 19 9.94 1.00 5.00
C ILE A 19 9.15 0.09 5.95
N VAL A 20 8.39 -0.82 5.38
CA VAL A 20 7.73 -1.90 6.12
C VAL A 20 8.29 -3.24 5.67
N ILE A 21 8.57 -4.11 6.61
CA ILE A 21 8.98 -5.50 6.39
C ILE A 21 7.77 -6.37 6.74
N ALA A 22 7.28 -7.11 5.75
CA ALA A 22 6.11 -7.96 5.93
C ALA A 22 6.40 -9.14 6.87
N PRO A 23 5.42 -9.65 7.61
CA PRO A 23 5.59 -10.86 8.40
C PRO A 23 5.85 -12.05 7.48
N SER A 24 6.65 -12.98 7.94
CA SER A 24 6.85 -14.28 7.28
C SER A 24 6.18 -15.45 8.03
N GLY A 25 5.58 -15.15 9.18
CA GLY A 25 4.76 -16.06 9.98
C GLY A 25 3.26 -15.89 9.73
N PHE A 26 2.45 -16.49 10.61
CA PHE A 26 0.99 -16.43 10.52
C PHE A 26 0.38 -15.20 11.25
N ASP A 27 1.16 -14.48 12.04
CA ASP A 27 0.68 -13.29 12.74
C ASP A 27 0.94 -12.02 11.91
N PRO A 28 -0.09 -11.38 11.35
CA PRO A 28 0.08 -10.15 10.58
C PRO A 28 0.61 -8.97 11.40
N ARG A 29 0.56 -9.05 12.73
CA ARG A 29 1.07 -8.01 13.64
C ARG A 29 2.60 -8.05 13.79
N GLU A 30 3.27 -9.05 13.22
CA GLU A 30 4.73 -9.12 13.13
C GLU A 30 5.30 -8.28 11.98
N ALA A 31 4.47 -7.58 11.21
CA ALA A 31 4.94 -6.56 10.27
C ALA A 31 5.64 -5.43 11.03
N GLU A 32 6.83 -5.02 10.55
CA GLU A 32 7.63 -4.02 11.25
C GLU A 32 7.95 -2.81 10.34
N GLN A 33 7.59 -1.63 10.82
CA GLN A 33 7.96 -0.37 10.19
C GLN A 33 9.26 0.14 10.79
N VAL A 34 10.21 0.49 9.94
CA VAL A 34 11.53 1.00 10.34
C VAL A 34 11.95 2.18 9.47
N THR A 35 12.88 2.99 9.98
CA THR A 35 13.43 4.13 9.26
C THR A 35 14.80 3.79 8.71
N VAL A 36 15.01 3.97 7.42
CA VAL A 36 16.29 3.76 6.72
C VAL A 36 17.33 4.73 7.26
N THR A 37 18.52 4.21 7.58
CA THR A 37 19.67 5.01 8.03
C THR A 37 20.79 5.07 6.99
N ALA A 38 20.92 4.04 6.16
CA ALA A 38 21.88 4.00 5.05
C ALA A 38 21.45 2.94 4.01
N VAL A 39 21.85 3.17 2.77
CA VAL A 39 21.69 2.21 1.67
C VAL A 39 23.03 2.06 0.94
N ASP A 40 23.44 0.82 0.69
CA ASP A 40 24.61 0.47 -0.12
C ASP A 40 24.19 -0.66 -1.10
N GLY A 41 23.82 -0.27 -2.31
CA GLY A 41 23.28 -1.18 -3.31
C GLY A 41 21.96 -1.82 -2.86
N ASN A 42 22.01 -3.11 -2.53
CA ASN A 42 20.88 -3.86 -2.01
C ASN A 42 20.92 -4.08 -0.48
N GLN A 43 21.94 -3.55 0.19
CA GLN A 43 22.00 -3.54 1.65
C GLN A 43 21.31 -2.30 2.20
N VAL A 44 20.36 -2.49 3.09
CA VAL A 44 19.59 -1.43 3.74
C VAL A 44 19.78 -1.52 5.24
N SER A 45 20.35 -0.47 5.83
CA SER A 45 20.45 -0.31 7.27
C SER A 45 19.30 0.56 7.78
N PHE A 46 18.80 0.29 8.98
CA PHE A 46 17.64 0.97 9.52
C PHE A 46 17.60 0.98 11.06
N THR A 47 16.67 1.71 11.60
CA THR A 47 16.34 1.79 13.02
C THR A 47 14.81 1.86 13.21
N PRO A 48 14.23 1.30 14.29
CA PRO A 48 14.88 0.47 15.32
C PRO A 48 15.30 -0.90 14.80
N ALA A 49 15.95 -1.71 15.65
CA ALA A 49 16.24 -3.10 15.35
C ALA A 49 14.95 -3.93 15.29
N LEU A 50 14.89 -4.89 14.38
CA LEU A 50 13.75 -5.82 14.26
C LEU A 50 13.51 -6.59 15.56
N GLN A 51 12.26 -6.80 15.88
CA GLN A 51 11.81 -7.55 17.06
C GLN A 51 11.37 -8.98 16.70
N HIS A 52 10.97 -9.19 15.45
CA HIS A 52 10.49 -10.47 14.93
C HIS A 52 11.46 -11.06 13.91
N ASP A 53 11.28 -12.36 13.65
CA ASP A 53 12.03 -13.05 12.60
C ASP A 53 11.32 -12.87 11.25
N HIS A 54 12.09 -12.45 10.26
CA HIS A 54 11.62 -12.32 8.89
C HIS A 54 12.39 -13.28 7.99
N TRP A 55 11.67 -14.09 7.23
CA TRP A 55 12.28 -15.12 6.40
C TRP A 55 12.99 -14.51 5.19
N GLY A 56 14.26 -14.78 5.04
CA GLY A 56 15.10 -14.18 3.98
C GLY A 56 15.67 -15.16 2.96
N THR A 57 15.31 -16.44 3.01
CA THR A 57 15.87 -17.47 2.12
C THR A 57 14.79 -18.22 1.34
N ILE A 58 15.08 -18.54 0.08
CA ILE A 58 14.23 -19.41 -0.73
C ILE A 58 14.30 -20.83 -0.14
N GLN A 59 13.15 -21.45 0.00
CA GLN A 59 13.01 -22.79 0.54
C GLN A 59 12.86 -23.82 -0.58
N THR A 60 13.22 -25.05 -0.29
CA THR A 60 13.00 -26.18 -1.21
C THR A 60 12.19 -27.26 -0.52
N TYR A 61 11.03 -27.58 -1.10
CA TYR A 61 10.16 -28.67 -0.67
C TYR A 61 10.01 -29.67 -1.79
N GLU A 62 10.39 -30.94 -1.53
CA GLU A 62 10.31 -32.04 -2.51
C GLU A 62 10.93 -31.68 -3.88
N GLY A 63 12.04 -30.94 -3.88
CA GLY A 63 12.75 -30.53 -5.10
C GLY A 63 12.13 -29.34 -5.84
N LYS A 64 11.10 -28.68 -5.26
CA LYS A 64 10.52 -27.43 -5.79
C LYS A 64 10.93 -26.25 -4.93
N GLU A 65 11.40 -25.21 -5.57
CA GLU A 65 11.67 -23.95 -4.90
C GLU A 65 10.36 -23.22 -4.57
N VAL A 66 10.28 -22.69 -3.35
CA VAL A 66 9.17 -21.87 -2.87
C VAL A 66 9.76 -20.60 -2.28
N ASP A 67 9.46 -19.47 -2.89
CA ASP A 67 9.88 -18.18 -2.40
C ASP A 67 8.82 -17.64 -1.41
N GLN A 68 9.18 -17.69 -0.14
CA GLN A 68 8.38 -17.15 0.98
C GLN A 68 9.16 -16.10 1.76
N ARG A 69 10.14 -15.49 1.11
CA ARG A 69 10.89 -14.38 1.74
C ARG A 69 9.94 -13.25 2.07
N ALA A 70 10.22 -12.57 3.19
CA ALA A 70 9.47 -11.39 3.58
C ALA A 70 9.59 -10.30 2.52
N GLU A 71 8.44 -9.79 2.09
CA GLU A 71 8.40 -8.62 1.22
C GLU A 71 8.79 -7.35 1.99
N VAL A 72 9.44 -6.43 1.31
CA VAL A 72 9.82 -5.14 1.88
C VAL A 72 9.28 -4.02 1.00
N GLY A 73 8.49 -3.14 1.59
CA GLY A 73 7.84 -2.04 0.89
C GLY A 73 8.30 -0.67 1.37
N LEU A 74 8.59 0.23 0.44
CA LEU A 74 8.83 1.64 0.74
C LEU A 74 7.49 2.33 1.02
N LEU A 75 7.36 3.00 2.16
CA LEU A 75 6.18 3.78 2.52
C LEU A 75 6.31 5.25 2.09
N THR A 76 7.47 5.85 2.29
CA THR A 76 7.73 7.25 1.94
C THR A 76 7.65 7.49 0.44
N ARG A 77 7.03 8.59 0.04
CA ARG A 77 7.04 9.12 -1.34
C ARG A 77 7.25 10.63 -1.31
N ASN A 78 7.75 11.19 -2.41
CA ASN A 78 7.95 12.63 -2.53
C ASN A 78 6.65 13.43 -2.69
N ILE A 79 5.55 12.75 -3.10
CA ILE A 79 4.20 13.31 -3.11
C ILE A 79 3.43 12.63 -2.00
N ARG A 80 2.95 13.40 -1.03
CA ARG A 80 2.19 12.89 0.10
C ARG A 80 0.83 13.56 0.19
N ILE A 81 -0.21 12.73 0.24
CA ILE A 81 -1.59 13.12 0.52
C ILE A 81 -1.93 12.54 1.89
N GLN A 82 -2.22 13.41 2.85
CA GLN A 82 -2.38 12.97 4.23
C GLN A 82 -3.56 13.61 4.94
N GLY A 83 -4.12 12.90 5.91
CA GLY A 83 -4.97 13.50 6.93
C GLY A 83 -4.16 14.45 7.82
N ASP A 84 -4.84 15.36 8.50
CA ASP A 84 -4.23 16.24 9.49
C ASP A 84 -3.80 15.47 10.76
N GLU A 85 -3.28 16.20 11.74
CA GLU A 85 -2.82 15.59 12.99
C GLU A 85 -3.97 15.01 13.83
N ASP A 86 -5.14 15.64 13.76
CA ASP A 86 -6.33 15.21 14.50
C ASP A 86 -6.94 13.93 13.93
N SER A 87 -6.57 13.55 12.71
CA SER A 87 -7.06 12.33 12.03
C SER A 87 -6.72 11.05 12.80
N LEU A 88 -5.57 11.00 13.49
CA LEU A 88 -5.18 9.84 14.31
C LEU A 88 -6.09 9.65 15.53
N GLU A 89 -6.55 10.72 16.14
CA GLU A 89 -7.44 10.67 17.30
C GLU A 89 -8.89 10.42 16.89
N SER A 90 -9.33 11.10 15.83
CA SER A 90 -10.70 11.03 15.33
C SER A 90 -11.00 9.81 14.45
N ASN A 91 -9.96 9.13 13.91
CA ASN A 91 -10.05 8.11 12.85
C ASN A 91 -10.79 8.62 11.61
N PHE A 92 -10.57 9.89 11.30
CA PHE A 92 -11.26 10.60 10.24
C PHE A 92 -10.26 11.43 9.41
N GLY A 93 -9.72 10.80 8.38
CA GLY A 93 -8.78 11.43 7.45
C GLY A 93 -9.45 11.94 6.17
N GLY A 94 -8.62 12.31 5.21
CA GLY A 94 -9.07 12.66 3.87
C GLY A 94 -9.52 11.44 3.06
N HIS A 95 -10.13 11.67 1.90
CA HIS A 95 -10.43 10.62 0.93
C HIS A 95 -10.30 11.17 -0.49
N THR A 96 -10.03 10.28 -1.44
CA THR A 96 -9.99 10.60 -2.86
C THR A 96 -10.99 9.74 -3.60
N MET A 97 -11.88 10.36 -4.39
CA MET A 97 -12.89 9.64 -5.16
C MET A 97 -12.87 10.08 -6.62
N ILE A 98 -12.66 9.12 -7.51
CA ILE A 98 -12.73 9.31 -8.94
C ILE A 98 -14.14 8.96 -9.40
N MET A 99 -14.88 9.96 -9.85
CA MET A 99 -16.29 9.87 -10.21
C MET A 99 -16.48 9.68 -11.73
N PRO A 100 -17.66 9.29 -12.21
CA PRO A 100 -17.96 9.22 -13.64
C PRO A 100 -17.56 10.49 -14.38
N ASN A 101 -16.97 10.31 -15.58
CA ASN A 101 -16.37 11.35 -16.42
C ASN A 101 -15.01 11.91 -15.91
N ALA A 102 -14.46 11.40 -14.82
CA ALA A 102 -13.10 11.68 -14.40
C ALA A 102 -12.12 10.60 -14.88
N SER A 103 -10.86 10.96 -14.97
CA SER A 103 -9.76 10.03 -15.27
C SER A 103 -8.62 10.27 -14.28
N ALA A 104 -8.05 9.21 -13.76
CA ALA A 104 -6.95 9.29 -12.81
C ALA A 104 -5.81 8.34 -13.16
N ARG A 105 -4.59 8.86 -13.04
CA ARG A 105 -3.33 8.11 -13.14
C ARG A 105 -2.52 8.48 -11.92
N VAL A 106 -2.41 7.56 -10.99
CA VAL A 106 -1.80 7.80 -9.67
C VAL A 106 -0.59 6.92 -9.55
N GLU A 107 0.59 7.54 -9.45
CA GLU A 107 1.85 6.82 -9.35
C GLU A 107 2.82 7.53 -8.41
N GLY A 108 3.48 6.73 -7.54
CA GLY A 108 4.49 7.23 -6.64
C GLY A 108 3.95 8.20 -5.56
N VAL A 109 2.72 7.99 -5.12
CA VAL A 109 2.06 8.81 -4.11
C VAL A 109 1.96 8.06 -2.79
N GLU A 110 2.24 8.74 -1.70
CA GLU A 110 1.99 8.29 -0.33
C GLU A 110 0.63 8.80 0.14
N PHE A 111 -0.22 7.88 0.57
CA PHE A 111 -1.48 8.17 1.24
C PHE A 111 -1.34 7.79 2.72
N ASP A 112 -1.24 8.79 3.58
CA ASP A 112 -1.04 8.61 5.01
C ASP A 112 -2.20 9.18 5.82
N ARG A 113 -2.70 8.44 6.81
CA ARG A 113 -3.82 8.85 7.66
C ARG A 113 -5.06 9.27 6.86
N MET A 114 -5.35 8.48 5.83
CA MET A 114 -6.49 8.70 4.94
C MET A 114 -7.61 7.72 5.27
N GLY A 115 -8.78 7.96 4.66
CA GLY A 115 -9.99 7.19 4.93
C GLY A 115 -10.77 7.72 6.12
N GLN A 116 -12.04 7.36 6.21
CA GLN A 116 -12.96 7.83 7.26
C GLN A 116 -13.69 6.64 7.86
N MET A 117 -13.39 6.32 9.11
CA MET A 117 -13.98 5.17 9.80
C MET A 117 -15.51 5.28 9.86
N GLY A 118 -16.21 4.19 9.48
CA GLY A 118 -17.67 4.11 9.50
C GLY A 118 -18.39 4.88 8.38
N HIS A 119 -17.64 5.50 7.45
CA HIS A 119 -18.23 6.20 6.32
C HIS A 119 -17.93 5.48 5.01
N ALA A 120 -18.93 4.81 4.45
CA ALA A 120 -18.80 4.12 3.17
C ALA A 120 -18.30 5.06 2.06
N ALA A 121 -17.58 4.50 1.10
CA ALA A 121 -16.97 5.20 -0.04
C ALA A 121 -15.88 6.24 0.31
N ARG A 122 -15.55 6.46 1.58
CA ARG A 122 -14.55 7.42 2.03
C ARG A 122 -13.19 6.74 2.25
N TYR A 123 -12.55 6.34 1.14
CA TYR A 123 -11.28 5.60 1.12
C TYR A 123 -10.11 6.46 0.66
N PRO A 124 -8.86 6.12 0.98
CA PRO A 124 -7.68 6.83 0.48
C PRO A 124 -7.69 7.04 -1.03
N LEU A 125 -7.97 5.98 -1.80
CA LEU A 125 -8.02 6.04 -3.26
C LEU A 125 -9.18 5.17 -3.77
N HIS A 126 -10.16 5.78 -4.44
CA HIS A 126 -11.40 5.12 -4.82
C HIS A 126 -11.84 5.49 -6.24
N TRP A 127 -11.90 4.53 -7.15
CA TRP A 127 -12.64 4.63 -8.41
C TRP A 127 -14.07 4.19 -8.17
N HIS A 128 -15.04 5.08 -8.44
CA HIS A 128 -16.43 4.87 -8.05
C HIS A 128 -17.37 4.91 -9.25
N LEU A 129 -17.89 3.73 -9.64
CA LEU A 129 -18.96 3.52 -10.62
C LEU A 129 -18.70 4.13 -12.02
N LEU A 130 -17.45 4.16 -12.48
CA LEU A 130 -17.10 4.75 -13.78
C LEU A 130 -17.68 3.94 -14.95
N THR A 131 -17.72 2.62 -14.83
CA THR A 131 -18.23 1.74 -15.89
C THR A 131 -19.71 1.47 -15.74
N ARG A 132 -20.21 1.35 -14.51
CA ARG A 132 -21.59 0.93 -14.22
C ARG A 132 -22.64 1.98 -14.58
N LEU A 133 -22.36 3.25 -14.33
CA LEU A 133 -23.29 4.36 -14.62
C LEU A 133 -23.12 4.90 -16.03
N GLY A 134 -22.06 4.50 -16.71
CA GLY A 134 -21.77 4.93 -18.06
C GLY A 134 -22.51 4.07 -19.07
N ASP A 135 -22.94 4.69 -20.12
CA ASP A 135 -23.37 4.06 -21.36
C ASP A 135 -22.22 3.39 -22.13
N GLY A 136 -21.10 3.07 -21.44
CA GLY A 136 -19.89 2.51 -22.00
C GLY A 136 -18.96 3.52 -22.67
N THR A 137 -19.21 4.81 -22.50
CA THR A 137 -18.49 5.88 -23.21
C THR A 137 -17.33 6.50 -22.43
N VAL A 138 -17.19 6.24 -21.14
CA VAL A 138 -16.04 6.73 -20.37
C VAL A 138 -14.88 5.75 -20.52
N PRO A 139 -13.80 6.12 -21.23
CA PRO A 139 -12.63 5.26 -21.31
C PRO A 139 -11.99 5.12 -19.93
N THR A 140 -12.12 3.95 -19.33
CA THR A 140 -11.36 3.59 -18.13
C THR A 140 -9.95 3.12 -18.50
N GLU A 141 -9.74 2.76 -19.75
CA GLU A 141 -8.46 2.34 -20.29
C GLU A 141 -7.35 3.37 -20.03
N GLY A 142 -6.20 2.87 -19.57
CA GLY A 142 -5.03 3.69 -19.27
C GLY A 142 -5.09 4.44 -17.94
N GLN A 143 -6.10 4.19 -17.10
CA GLN A 143 -6.11 4.63 -15.72
C GLN A 143 -5.36 3.63 -14.83
N TYR A 144 -4.73 4.10 -13.79
CA TYR A 144 -3.94 3.21 -12.93
C TYR A 144 -3.67 3.76 -11.54
N ALA A 145 -3.36 2.82 -10.61
CA ALA A 145 -2.69 3.06 -9.35
C ALA A 145 -1.39 2.24 -9.32
N LYS A 146 -0.23 2.89 -9.36
CA LYS A 146 1.08 2.22 -9.43
C LYS A 146 2.06 2.77 -8.42
N ASN A 147 2.88 1.88 -7.83
CA ASN A 147 4.00 2.28 -6.98
C ASN A 147 3.60 3.24 -5.82
N ASN A 148 2.34 3.23 -5.40
CA ASN A 148 1.87 4.05 -4.30
C ASN A 148 2.08 3.33 -2.97
N SER A 149 2.01 4.08 -1.88
CA SER A 149 1.88 3.53 -0.54
C SER A 149 0.60 4.04 0.12
N VAL A 150 -0.08 3.17 0.86
CA VAL A 150 -1.25 3.50 1.68
C VAL A 150 -0.97 2.96 3.07
N HIS A 151 -0.89 3.86 4.05
CA HIS A 151 -0.64 3.41 5.43
C HIS A 151 -1.35 4.28 6.45
N ALA A 152 -1.46 3.74 7.68
CA ALA A 152 -2.23 4.35 8.76
C ALA A 152 -3.65 4.76 8.31
N SER A 153 -4.29 3.92 7.47
CA SER A 153 -5.59 4.24 6.89
C SER A 153 -6.73 3.80 7.81
N PHE A 154 -7.71 4.67 7.99
CA PHE A 154 -8.89 4.44 8.85
C PHE A 154 -10.03 3.72 8.14
N HIS A 155 -9.82 3.27 6.91
CA HIS A 155 -10.79 2.50 6.13
C HIS A 155 -10.09 1.64 5.09
N ARG A 156 -10.83 1.10 4.07
CA ARG A 156 -10.26 0.36 2.94
C ARG A 156 -9.15 1.18 2.26
N GLY A 157 -8.17 0.51 1.67
CA GLY A 157 -7.04 1.17 1.01
C GLY A 157 -7.35 1.67 -0.40
N ILE A 158 -7.09 0.85 -1.42
CA ILE A 158 -7.37 1.15 -2.83
C ILE A 158 -8.62 0.37 -3.26
N VAL A 159 -9.65 1.08 -3.69
CA VAL A 159 -10.95 0.50 -4.04
C VAL A 159 -11.29 0.79 -5.51
N ILE A 160 -11.63 -0.27 -6.23
CA ILE A 160 -12.11 -0.22 -7.61
C ILE A 160 -13.54 -0.73 -7.60
N HIS A 161 -14.50 0.19 -7.50
CA HIS A 161 -15.91 -0.13 -7.37
C HIS A 161 -16.68 0.17 -8.68
N GLY A 162 -17.38 -0.81 -9.22
CA GLY A 162 -18.16 -0.68 -10.43
C GLY A 162 -17.37 -0.06 -11.60
N THR A 163 -16.08 -0.38 -11.70
CA THR A 163 -15.16 0.21 -12.65
C THR A 163 -14.27 -0.88 -13.23
N ASN A 164 -14.13 -0.94 -14.57
CA ASN A 164 -13.30 -1.92 -15.26
C ASN A 164 -11.97 -1.28 -15.72
N ASP A 165 -11.03 -2.15 -16.11
CA ASP A 165 -9.78 -1.81 -16.79
C ASP A 165 -8.84 -0.85 -16.03
N ILE A 166 -8.88 -0.86 -14.70
CA ILE A 166 -7.94 -0.12 -13.86
C ILE A 166 -6.76 -1.02 -13.54
N LEU A 167 -5.55 -0.58 -13.90
CA LEU A 167 -4.33 -1.30 -13.55
C LEU A 167 -3.89 -0.92 -12.13
N VAL A 168 -3.84 -1.90 -11.24
CA VAL A 168 -3.34 -1.75 -9.86
C VAL A 168 -2.08 -2.59 -9.72
N GLU A 169 -0.92 -1.94 -9.57
CA GLU A 169 0.38 -2.60 -9.69
C GLU A 169 1.41 -2.03 -8.70
N ARG A 170 2.16 -2.91 -8.02
CA ARG A 170 3.29 -2.55 -7.15
C ARG A 170 2.95 -1.50 -6.08
N ASN A 171 1.75 -1.55 -5.54
CA ASN A 171 1.40 -0.69 -4.41
C ASN A 171 1.71 -1.39 -3.10
N VAL A 172 2.10 -0.62 -2.11
CA VAL A 172 2.37 -1.06 -0.74
C VAL A 172 1.22 -0.61 0.15
N ALA A 173 0.74 -1.50 1.01
CA ALA A 173 -0.25 -1.11 2.01
C ALA A 173 0.12 -1.70 3.37
N TYR A 174 0.05 -0.86 4.39
CA TYR A 174 0.42 -1.19 5.76
C TYR A 174 -0.49 -0.46 6.75
N ASP A 175 -0.88 -1.14 7.82
CA ASP A 175 -1.76 -0.57 8.86
C ASP A 175 -3.03 0.06 8.25
N VAL A 176 -3.74 -0.75 7.49
CA VAL A 176 -5.04 -0.41 6.88
C VAL A 176 -6.14 -1.12 7.67
N TRP A 177 -7.07 -0.38 8.20
CA TRP A 177 -8.09 -0.90 9.14
C TRP A 177 -9.12 -1.84 8.53
N SER A 178 -9.16 -1.98 7.21
CA SER A 178 -10.07 -2.86 6.50
C SER A 178 -9.35 -3.53 5.33
N HIS A 179 -10.06 -3.91 4.29
CA HIS A 179 -9.48 -4.54 3.12
C HIS A 179 -8.51 -3.60 2.40
N THR A 180 -7.35 -4.10 2.06
CA THR A 180 -6.26 -3.30 1.50
C THR A 180 -6.48 -2.96 0.03
N PHE A 181 -6.82 -3.97 -0.78
CA PHE A 181 -7.11 -3.85 -2.21
C PHE A 181 -8.47 -4.48 -2.48
N VAL A 182 -9.40 -3.69 -3.01
CA VAL A 182 -10.80 -4.09 -3.16
C VAL A 182 -11.26 -3.90 -4.61
N PRO A 183 -11.22 -4.95 -5.43
CA PRO A 183 -11.90 -4.98 -6.71
C PRO A 183 -13.36 -5.38 -6.48
N ALA A 184 -14.24 -4.42 -6.20
CA ALA A 184 -15.65 -4.66 -5.91
C ALA A 184 -16.54 -4.32 -7.10
N GLU A 185 -17.48 -5.19 -7.43
CA GLU A 185 -18.44 -4.93 -8.50
C GLU A 185 -19.67 -4.18 -7.98
N ASP A 186 -20.39 -4.72 -7.01
CA ASP A 186 -21.66 -4.19 -6.53
C ASP A 186 -21.88 -4.37 -5.04
N GLY A 187 -22.53 -3.37 -4.42
CA GLY A 187 -23.22 -3.54 -3.14
C GLY A 187 -22.38 -3.73 -1.90
N ASP A 188 -21.10 -3.51 -1.97
CA ASP A 188 -20.17 -3.68 -0.85
C ASP A 188 -20.02 -2.43 0.03
N GLU A 189 -20.91 -1.49 -0.11
CA GLU A 189 -20.91 -0.26 0.67
C GLU A 189 -21.96 -0.24 1.74
#